data_690987519d4a4df09ff2d90c9f6aa53c
#
_entry.id   690987519d4a4df09ff2d90c9f6aa53c
#
_cell.length_a   1.000
_cell.length_b   1.000
_cell.length_c   1.000
_cell.angle_alpha   90.00
_cell.angle_beta   90.00
_cell.angle_gamma   90.00
#
_symmetry.space_group_name_H-M   'P 1'
#
loop_
_entity.id
_entity.type
_entity.pdbx_description
1 polymer ?
#
loop_
_entity_poly.entity_id
_entity_poly.type
_entity_poly.pdbx_seq_one_letter_code
_entity_poly.pdbx_strand_id
1 'polypeptide(L)'
;MAHFAEINENNEVIRVIVVSNDELLDENGDEQESLGATFCNTLFGGTWKQTSYNGNIRKNYAGIGFTYDSTRDAFIPPKPFASWVLSEQTCQWEPPVPMPADEYFYVWNEETTSWDQVNV
;
A
#
# COMPACT_ATOMS: atom_id res chain seq x y z
N MET A 1 -4.29 -8.29 15.57
CA MET A 1 -5.34 -8.22 14.53
C MET A 1 -4.69 -8.27 13.16
N ALA A 2 -5.31 -9.01 12.25
CA ALA A 2 -4.86 -9.07 10.87
C ALA A 2 -5.65 -8.07 10.02
N HIS A 3 -5.05 -7.59 8.94
CA HIS A 3 -5.67 -6.63 8.03
C HIS A 3 -5.71 -7.24 6.63
N PHE A 4 -6.83 -7.11 5.96
CA PHE A 4 -7.01 -7.64 4.60
C PHE A 4 -7.55 -6.57 3.68
N ALA A 5 -6.94 -6.47 2.51
CA ALA A 5 -7.35 -5.55 1.46
C ALA A 5 -8.14 -6.30 0.40
N GLU A 6 -9.31 -5.78 0.06
CA GLU A 6 -10.04 -6.29 -1.09
C GLU A 6 -9.53 -5.60 -2.34
N ILE A 7 -9.19 -6.40 -3.34
CA ILE A 7 -8.75 -5.90 -4.64
C ILE A 7 -9.78 -6.27 -5.72
N ASN A 8 -9.99 -5.35 -6.66
CA ASN A 8 -10.88 -5.58 -7.78
C ASN A 8 -10.14 -6.29 -8.93
N GLU A 9 -10.80 -6.46 -10.06
CA GLU A 9 -10.23 -7.14 -11.23
C GLU A 9 -9.02 -6.42 -11.82
N ASN A 10 -8.85 -5.13 -11.51
CA ASN A 10 -7.70 -4.33 -11.95
C ASN A 10 -6.61 -4.25 -10.86
N ASN A 11 -6.71 -5.07 -9.81
CA ASN A 11 -5.80 -5.09 -8.67
C ASN A 11 -5.79 -3.78 -7.87
N GLU A 12 -6.86 -3.02 -7.95
CA GLU A 12 -7.01 -1.80 -7.14
C GLU A 12 -7.65 -2.14 -5.80
N VAL A 13 -7.11 -1.57 -4.72
CA VAL A 13 -7.66 -1.74 -3.38
C VAL A 13 -8.94 -0.93 -3.25
N ILE A 14 -10.05 -1.61 -2.94
CA ILE A 14 -11.36 -0.98 -2.82
C ILE A 14 -11.84 -0.91 -1.38
N ARG A 15 -11.26 -1.69 -0.47
CA ARG A 15 -11.46 -1.54 0.98
C ARG A 15 -10.43 -2.34 1.75
N VAL A 16 -10.27 -1.99 3.02
CA VAL A 16 -9.39 -2.71 3.95
C VAL A 16 -10.19 -2.97 5.21
N ILE A 17 -10.13 -4.20 5.71
CA ILE A 17 -10.84 -4.58 6.93
C ILE A 17 -9.88 -5.23 7.93
N VAL A 18 -10.33 -5.27 9.18
CA VAL A 18 -9.60 -5.90 10.28
C VAL A 18 -10.25 -7.24 10.55
N VAL A 19 -9.42 -8.28 10.69
CA VAL A 19 -9.87 -9.66 10.93
C VAL A 19 -9.17 -10.17 12.19
N SER A 20 -9.90 -10.89 13.05
CA SER A 20 -9.29 -11.52 14.20
C SER A 20 -8.23 -12.53 13.74
N ASN A 21 -7.08 -12.56 14.41
CA ASN A 21 -6.03 -13.53 14.09
C ASN A 21 -6.52 -14.98 14.18
N ASP A 22 -7.52 -15.23 15.01
CA ASP A 22 -8.09 -16.58 15.16
C ASP A 22 -8.68 -17.11 13.86
N GLU A 23 -9.12 -16.23 12.96
CA GLU A 23 -9.69 -16.63 11.68
C GLU A 23 -8.63 -17.09 10.67
N LEU A 24 -7.36 -16.89 10.98
CA LEU A 24 -6.25 -17.29 10.13
C LEU A 24 -5.60 -18.58 10.58
N LEU A 25 -5.97 -19.11 11.75
CA LEU A 25 -5.29 -20.28 12.32
C LEU A 25 -5.69 -21.56 11.62
N ASP A 26 -4.68 -22.36 11.25
CA ASP A 26 -4.91 -23.70 10.74
C ASP A 26 -5.06 -24.70 11.92
N GLU A 27 -5.17 -25.98 11.60
CA GLU A 27 -5.36 -27.03 12.62
C GLU A 27 -4.17 -27.17 13.57
N ASN A 28 -3.00 -26.67 13.17
CA ASN A 28 -1.77 -26.68 13.99
C ASN A 28 -1.59 -25.38 14.80
N GLY A 29 -2.51 -24.44 14.67
CA GLY A 29 -2.41 -23.15 15.35
C GLY A 29 -1.51 -22.14 14.63
N ASP A 30 -1.11 -22.43 13.39
CA ASP A 30 -0.28 -21.52 12.58
C ASP A 30 -1.15 -20.63 11.72
N GLU A 31 -0.76 -19.36 11.60
CA GLU A 31 -1.48 -18.38 10.79
C GLU A 31 -1.23 -18.61 9.32
N GLN A 32 -2.32 -18.63 8.53
CA GLN A 32 -2.28 -18.77 7.09
C GLN A 32 -3.09 -17.67 6.43
N GLU A 33 -2.47 -16.93 5.54
CA GLU A 33 -3.17 -15.86 4.80
C GLU A 33 -4.39 -16.39 4.06
N SER A 34 -4.29 -17.57 3.45
CA SER A 34 -5.38 -18.16 2.67
C SER A 34 -6.64 -18.37 3.48
N LEU A 35 -6.52 -18.69 4.77
CA LEU A 35 -7.67 -18.87 5.65
C LEU A 35 -8.37 -17.54 5.92
N GLY A 36 -7.61 -16.50 6.16
CA GLY A 36 -8.16 -15.15 6.34
C GLY A 36 -8.83 -14.64 5.08
N ALA A 37 -8.20 -14.85 3.93
CA ALA A 37 -8.77 -14.46 2.65
C ALA A 37 -10.09 -15.21 2.37
N THR A 38 -10.15 -16.50 2.69
CA THR A 38 -11.37 -17.29 2.56
C THR A 38 -12.46 -16.78 3.49
N PHE A 39 -12.10 -16.44 4.72
CA PHE A 39 -13.04 -15.85 5.68
C PHE A 39 -13.65 -14.56 5.13
N CYS A 40 -12.83 -13.66 4.62
CA CYS A 40 -13.30 -12.42 4.01
C CYS A 40 -14.19 -12.66 2.81
N ASN A 41 -13.78 -13.59 1.94
CA ASN A 41 -14.57 -13.95 0.75
C ASN A 41 -15.93 -14.54 1.14
N THR A 42 -15.98 -15.36 2.18
CA THR A 42 -17.23 -15.94 2.65
C THR A 42 -18.21 -14.87 3.13
N LEU A 43 -17.70 -13.84 3.81
CA LEU A 43 -18.55 -12.76 4.34
C LEU A 43 -18.96 -11.74 3.29
N PHE A 44 -18.04 -11.37 2.40
CA PHE A 44 -18.21 -10.21 1.52
C PHE A 44 -18.06 -10.53 0.05
N GLY A 45 -17.65 -11.75 -0.30
CA GLY A 45 -17.22 -12.05 -1.67
C GLY A 45 -15.90 -11.34 -1.98
N GLY A 46 -15.49 -11.38 -3.24
CA GLY A 46 -14.30 -10.64 -3.69
C GLY A 46 -12.99 -11.37 -3.50
N THR A 47 -11.92 -10.69 -3.82
CA THR A 47 -10.54 -11.20 -3.72
C THR A 47 -9.80 -10.40 -2.66
N TRP A 48 -9.11 -11.10 -1.77
CA TRP A 48 -8.50 -10.48 -0.59
C TRP A 48 -7.03 -10.82 -0.48
N LYS A 49 -6.21 -9.83 -0.12
CA LYS A 49 -4.79 -9.99 0.15
C LYS A 49 -4.48 -9.40 1.53
N GLN A 50 -3.68 -10.12 2.30
CA GLN A 50 -3.29 -9.62 3.62
C GLN A 50 -2.35 -8.43 3.46
N THR A 51 -2.56 -7.42 4.30
CA THR A 51 -1.68 -6.27 4.44
C THR A 51 -1.27 -6.14 5.89
N SER A 52 -0.34 -5.27 6.20
CA SER A 52 0.13 -5.05 7.56
C SER A 52 0.11 -3.57 7.88
N TYR A 53 -0.53 -3.23 9.00
CA TYR A 53 -0.62 -1.85 9.46
C TYR A 53 0.76 -1.20 9.59
N ASN A 54 1.77 -1.97 10.01
CA ASN A 54 3.14 -1.48 10.18
C ASN A 54 4.03 -1.74 8.97
N GLY A 55 3.46 -2.17 7.84
CA GLY A 55 4.23 -2.43 6.62
C GLY A 55 5.18 -3.63 6.72
N ASN A 56 4.89 -4.60 7.59
CA ASN A 56 5.75 -5.76 7.79
C ASN A 56 5.73 -6.73 6.61
N ILE A 57 4.68 -6.72 5.81
CA ILE A 57 4.57 -7.51 4.59
C ILE A 57 4.09 -6.61 3.45
N ARG A 58 4.45 -6.98 2.22
CA ARG A 58 4.01 -6.30 1.00
C ARG A 58 4.28 -4.80 0.99
N LYS A 59 5.39 -4.40 1.61
CA LYS A 59 5.99 -3.05 1.58
C LYS A 59 5.16 -2.00 2.32
N ASN A 60 3.96 -1.70 1.84
CA ASN A 60 3.15 -0.62 2.39
C ASN A 60 1.83 -1.15 2.95
N TYR A 61 1.33 -0.50 3.99
CA TYR A 61 -0.03 -0.75 4.44
C TYR A 61 -1.00 -0.31 3.33
N ALA A 62 -1.89 -1.22 2.93
CA ALA A 62 -2.80 -0.96 1.83
C ALA A 62 -3.80 0.14 2.20
N GLY A 63 -4.06 1.03 1.25
CA GLY A 63 -5.12 2.03 1.37
C GLY A 63 -6.02 1.97 0.15
N ILE A 64 -7.22 2.52 0.28
CA ILE A 64 -8.16 2.60 -0.85
C ILE A 64 -7.50 3.41 -1.97
N GLY A 65 -7.54 2.88 -3.19
CA GLY A 65 -6.91 3.50 -4.34
C GLY A 65 -5.49 3.01 -4.61
N PHE A 66 -4.88 2.26 -3.68
CA PHE A 66 -3.59 1.62 -3.94
C PHE A 66 -3.76 0.51 -4.97
N THR A 67 -2.66 0.13 -5.61
CA THR A 67 -2.61 -1.00 -6.53
C THR A 67 -1.80 -2.13 -5.91
N TYR A 68 -2.32 -3.36 -6.00
CA TYR A 68 -1.54 -4.53 -5.66
C TYR A 68 -0.74 -4.97 -6.87
N ASP A 69 0.60 -5.00 -6.73
CA ASP A 69 1.52 -5.45 -7.77
C ASP A 69 1.95 -6.87 -7.45
N SER A 70 1.48 -7.85 -8.24
CA SER A 70 1.77 -9.27 -7.96
C SER A 70 3.22 -9.64 -8.27
N THR A 71 3.86 -8.93 -9.19
CA THR A 71 5.26 -9.20 -9.53
C THR A 71 6.19 -8.80 -8.39
N ARG A 72 5.92 -7.66 -7.77
CA ARG A 72 6.67 -7.18 -6.61
C ARG A 72 6.13 -7.72 -5.30
N ASP A 73 4.93 -8.30 -5.32
CA ASP A 73 4.17 -8.69 -4.12
C ASP A 73 4.09 -7.53 -3.15
N ALA A 74 3.54 -6.42 -3.60
CA ALA A 74 3.53 -5.16 -2.85
C ALA A 74 2.30 -4.32 -3.15
N PHE A 75 1.89 -3.53 -2.16
CA PHE A 75 0.88 -2.49 -2.34
C PHE A 75 1.57 -1.18 -2.68
N ILE A 76 1.15 -0.57 -3.78
CA ILE A 76 1.77 0.65 -4.30
C ILE A 76 0.75 1.78 -4.21
N PRO A 77 1.11 2.91 -3.54
CA PRO A 77 0.21 4.06 -3.47
C PRO A 77 0.00 4.70 -4.85
N PRO A 78 -1.06 5.49 -5.02
CA PRO A 78 -1.29 6.20 -6.27
C PRO A 78 -0.09 7.10 -6.59
N LYS A 79 0.27 7.16 -7.86
CA LYS A 79 1.37 8.01 -8.33
C LYS A 79 0.99 9.48 -8.16
N PRO A 80 1.74 10.26 -7.37
CA PRO A 80 1.37 11.65 -7.09
C PRO A 80 1.60 12.60 -8.27
N PHE A 81 2.67 12.37 -9.05
CA PHE A 81 3.04 13.20 -10.19
C PHE A 81 3.68 12.34 -11.27
N ALA A 82 3.50 12.74 -12.51
CA ALA A 82 3.98 11.95 -13.65
C ALA A 82 5.50 11.75 -13.64
N SER A 83 6.26 12.71 -13.13
CA SER A 83 7.72 12.66 -13.11
C SER A 83 8.31 11.80 -12.00
N TRP A 84 7.52 11.47 -10.97
CA TRP A 84 8.02 10.72 -9.82
C TRP A 84 8.29 9.26 -10.20
N VAL A 85 9.27 8.66 -9.53
CA VAL A 85 9.77 7.32 -9.84
C VAL A 85 9.54 6.39 -8.66
N LEU A 86 9.15 5.16 -8.94
CA LEU A 86 8.92 4.17 -7.90
C LEU A 86 10.24 3.64 -7.36
N SER A 87 10.40 3.68 -6.03
CA SER A 87 11.51 2.99 -5.37
C SER A 87 11.21 1.49 -5.34
N GLU A 88 12.09 0.68 -5.90
CA GLU A 88 11.93 -0.78 -5.89
C GLU A 88 12.08 -1.36 -4.48
N GLN A 89 12.79 -0.66 -3.60
CA GLN A 89 13.02 -1.14 -2.23
C GLN A 89 11.82 -0.91 -1.33
N THR A 90 11.15 0.24 -1.45
CA THR A 90 10.06 0.64 -0.57
C THR A 90 8.69 0.59 -1.22
N CYS A 91 8.65 0.54 -2.55
CA CYS A 91 7.44 0.69 -3.36
C CYS A 91 6.70 2.00 -3.05
N GLN A 92 7.46 3.03 -2.73
CA GLN A 92 6.97 4.39 -2.57
C GLN A 92 7.48 5.25 -3.72
N TRP A 93 6.72 6.29 -4.04
CA TRP A 93 7.08 7.20 -5.12
C TRP A 93 8.06 8.23 -4.62
N GLU A 94 9.10 8.48 -5.42
CA GLU A 94 10.15 9.43 -5.09
C GLU A 94 10.26 10.49 -6.17
N PRO A 95 10.47 11.78 -5.79
CA PRO A 95 10.68 12.82 -6.77
C PRO A 95 12.00 12.60 -7.50
N PRO A 96 12.10 13.04 -8.78
CA PRO A 96 13.36 12.92 -9.51
C PRO A 96 14.47 13.83 -8.98
N VAL A 97 14.10 14.85 -8.21
CA VAL A 97 15.03 15.76 -7.54
C VAL A 97 14.73 15.72 -6.05
N PRO A 98 15.72 15.40 -5.19
CA PRO A 98 15.48 15.36 -3.75
C PRO A 98 15.04 16.72 -3.22
N MET A 99 14.10 16.70 -2.26
CA MET A 99 13.70 17.93 -1.56
C MET A 99 14.89 18.46 -0.77
N PRO A 100 15.18 19.77 -0.82
CA PRO A 100 16.27 20.33 -0.02
C PRO A 100 16.09 20.06 1.47
N ALA A 101 17.19 19.65 2.12
CA ALA A 101 17.18 19.32 3.55
C ALA A 101 17.65 20.54 4.36
N ASP A 102 16.79 21.54 4.46
CA ASP A 102 17.07 22.76 5.20
C ASP A 102 15.87 23.15 6.06
N GLU A 103 15.86 24.37 6.57
CA GLU A 103 14.81 24.83 7.49
C GLU A 103 13.57 25.37 6.79
N TYR A 104 13.58 25.42 5.45
CA TYR A 104 12.49 25.99 4.67
C TYR A 104 11.49 24.93 4.25
N PHE A 105 10.29 25.37 3.84
CA PHE A 105 9.24 24.50 3.32
C PHE A 105 9.21 24.58 1.80
N TYR A 106 8.85 23.46 1.17
CA TYR A 106 8.86 23.34 -0.29
C TYR A 106 7.60 22.65 -0.77
N VAL A 107 7.18 23.01 -1.99
CA VAL A 107 6.14 22.28 -2.71
C VAL A 107 6.72 21.84 -4.05
N TRP A 108 6.28 20.67 -4.51
CA TRP A 108 6.74 20.16 -5.80
C TRP A 108 6.06 20.91 -6.94
N ASN A 109 6.85 21.30 -7.92
CA ASN A 109 6.38 21.94 -9.15
C ASN A 109 6.61 20.97 -10.30
N GLU A 110 5.55 20.35 -10.78
CA GLU A 110 5.65 19.35 -11.84
C GLU A 110 6.05 19.96 -13.18
N GLU A 111 5.64 21.20 -13.45
CA GLU A 111 5.98 21.87 -14.72
C GLU A 111 7.48 22.09 -14.86
N THR A 112 8.15 22.47 -13.77
CA THR A 112 9.59 22.72 -13.76
C THR A 112 10.40 21.52 -13.27
N THR A 113 9.73 20.48 -12.79
CA THR A 113 10.34 19.30 -12.14
C THR A 113 11.34 19.70 -11.07
N SER A 114 10.91 20.61 -10.20
CA SER A 114 11.75 21.15 -9.13
C SER A 114 10.91 21.52 -7.91
N TRP A 115 11.59 21.85 -6.84
CA TRP A 115 10.97 22.24 -5.56
C TRP A 115 10.92 23.75 -5.46
N ASP A 116 9.72 24.28 -5.21
CA ASP A 116 9.52 25.71 -4.98
C ASP A 116 9.47 25.98 -3.50
N GLN A 117 10.28 26.94 -3.03
CA GLN A 117 10.27 27.34 -1.63
C GLN A 117 8.98 28.07 -1.31
N VAL A 118 8.35 27.69 -0.19
CA VAL A 118 7.12 28.33 0.28
C VAL A 118 7.49 29.40 1.32
N ASN A 119 7.03 30.62 1.09
CA ASN A 119 7.22 31.71 2.04
C ASN A 119 6.07 31.71 3.05
N VAL A 120 6.39 31.53 4.30
CA VAL A 120 5.43 31.56 5.40
C VAL A 120 5.74 32.70 6.38
#